data_3e08575efba2c8a6468192675caa8c1a
#
_entry.id   3e08575efba2c8a6468192675caa8c1a
#
_cell.length_a   1.000
_cell.length_b   1.000
_cell.length_c   1.000
_cell.angle_alpha   90.00
_cell.angle_beta   90.00
_cell.angle_gamma   90.00
#
_symmetry.space_group_name_H-M   'P 1'
#
loop_
_entity.id
_entity.type
_entity.pdbx_description
1 polymer ?
#
loop_
_entity_poly.entity_id
_entity_poly.type
_entity_poly.pdbx_seq_one_letter_code
_entity_poly.pdbx_strand_id
1 'polypeptide(L)'
;KKKYDGIEEIKTDENFSWMILRNRKIIHSLEWFEEMQRLNNRLFAFCIQGMINFNFLKKIKLKFIDKVVSEDYHFGIILFYKAQYIHILNQKLYTYRIRTNSTCSHEGKVSKESILPFTQHIYKKFQYDGHKTKLYHYIVSCIIMVKNIIKDIENHCDYRKVDILKKLFIAEMLKHASIILEFDIDPWNMKNEYKILK
;
A
#
# COMPACT_ATOMS: atom_id res chain seq x y z
N LYS A 1 -26.79 -6.20 -4.52
CA LYS A 1 -25.82 -7.24 -4.96
C LYS A 1 -26.46 -8.02 -6.10
N LYS A 2 -25.84 -8.02 -7.30
CA LYS A 2 -26.20 -8.94 -8.39
C LYS A 2 -25.14 -10.04 -8.43
N LYS A 3 -25.51 -11.30 -8.29
CA LYS A 3 -24.66 -12.44 -8.53
C LYS A 3 -24.72 -12.82 -10.01
N TYR A 4 -23.60 -12.80 -10.69
CA TYR A 4 -23.45 -13.37 -12.02
C TYR A 4 -22.37 -14.46 -11.92
N ASP A 5 -22.71 -15.74 -12.09
CA ASP A 5 -21.79 -16.89 -12.14
C ASP A 5 -20.63 -16.85 -11.13
N GLY A 6 -20.93 -16.58 -9.87
CA GLY A 6 -19.93 -16.47 -8.82
C GLY A 6 -19.26 -15.08 -8.72
N ILE A 7 -19.68 -14.09 -9.50
CA ILE A 7 -19.22 -12.71 -9.44
C ILE A 7 -20.22 -11.89 -8.61
N GLU A 8 -19.79 -11.35 -7.48
CA GLU A 8 -20.55 -10.33 -6.75
C GLU A 8 -20.22 -8.95 -7.28
N GLU A 9 -21.22 -8.23 -7.82
CA GLU A 9 -21.06 -6.79 -8.07
C GLU A 9 -21.26 -6.05 -6.75
N ILE A 10 -20.17 -5.62 -6.14
CA ILE A 10 -20.21 -4.73 -4.98
C ILE A 10 -20.26 -3.30 -5.51
N LYS A 11 -21.38 -2.63 -5.36
CA LYS A 11 -21.43 -1.18 -5.56
C LYS A 11 -20.70 -0.50 -4.41
N THR A 12 -19.44 -0.19 -4.61
CA THR A 12 -18.63 0.61 -3.68
C THR A 12 -18.83 2.09 -3.99
N ASP A 13 -20.02 2.61 -3.80
CA ASP A 13 -20.28 4.03 -4.05
C ASP A 13 -19.77 4.93 -2.92
N GLU A 14 -19.32 4.40 -1.79
CA GLU A 14 -19.10 5.21 -0.58
C GLU A 14 -17.68 5.21 0.00
N ASN A 15 -16.75 4.35 -0.43
CA ASN A 15 -15.51 4.16 0.32
C ASN A 15 -14.19 4.41 -0.40
N PHE A 16 -14.19 4.93 -1.61
CA PHE A 16 -12.93 5.32 -2.25
C PHE A 16 -12.77 6.84 -2.18
N SER A 17 -11.90 7.29 -1.30
CA SER A 17 -11.59 8.69 -1.04
C SER A 17 -11.17 9.51 -2.27
N TRP A 18 -10.66 8.87 -3.32
CA TRP A 18 -10.41 9.51 -4.61
C TRP A 18 -11.71 9.84 -5.39
N MET A 19 -12.86 9.25 -5.02
CA MET A 19 -14.16 9.57 -5.65
C MET A 19 -14.72 10.92 -5.19
N ILE A 20 -14.19 11.54 -4.15
CA ILE A 20 -14.68 12.82 -3.61
C ILE A 20 -14.34 13.98 -4.55
N LEU A 21 -13.31 13.80 -5.37
CA LEU A 21 -12.93 14.79 -6.39
C LEU A 21 -13.69 14.61 -7.72
N ARG A 22 -14.81 13.89 -7.72
CA ARG A 22 -15.62 13.52 -8.91
C ARG A 22 -16.02 14.69 -9.82
N ASN A 23 -16.11 15.90 -9.27
CA ASN A 23 -16.51 17.09 -10.03
C ASN A 23 -15.32 17.78 -10.71
N ARG A 24 -14.07 17.31 -10.49
CA ARG A 24 -12.89 17.87 -11.10
C ARG A 24 -12.30 16.88 -12.11
N LYS A 25 -11.97 17.39 -13.30
CA LYS A 25 -11.34 16.56 -14.33
C LYS A 25 -9.81 16.43 -14.12
N ILE A 26 -9.19 17.47 -13.61
CA ILE A 26 -7.76 17.56 -13.37
C ILE A 26 -7.54 18.24 -12.03
N ILE A 27 -6.65 17.68 -11.21
CA ILE A 27 -6.22 18.26 -9.95
C ILE A 27 -4.69 18.29 -9.88
N HIS A 28 -4.15 19.23 -9.11
CA HIS A 28 -2.74 19.22 -8.76
C HIS A 28 -2.47 18.15 -7.68
N SER A 29 -1.32 17.52 -7.73
CA SER A 29 -0.94 16.47 -6.76
C SER A 29 -1.06 16.96 -5.31
N LEU A 30 -0.69 18.20 -5.00
CA LEU A 30 -0.85 18.76 -3.66
C LEU A 30 -2.31 18.79 -3.20
N GLU A 31 -3.26 19.14 -4.08
CA GLU A 31 -4.70 19.12 -3.75
C GLU A 31 -5.16 17.72 -3.36
N TRP A 32 -4.60 16.68 -4.01
CA TRP A 32 -4.90 15.31 -3.64
C TRP A 32 -4.39 14.97 -2.24
N PHE A 33 -3.15 15.36 -1.89
CA PHE A 33 -2.60 15.15 -0.54
C PHE A 33 -3.41 15.88 0.53
N GLU A 34 -3.81 17.12 0.28
CA GLU A 34 -4.65 17.91 1.18
C GLU A 34 -6.02 17.25 1.40
N GLU A 35 -6.60 16.71 0.34
CA GLU A 35 -7.87 16.00 0.43
C GLU A 35 -7.74 14.68 1.22
N MET A 36 -6.66 13.92 1.03
CA MET A 36 -6.37 12.73 1.83
C MET A 36 -6.23 13.10 3.32
N GLN A 37 -5.56 14.21 3.62
CA GLN A 37 -5.43 14.72 4.99
C GLN A 37 -6.78 15.14 5.57
N ARG A 38 -7.58 15.91 4.82
CA ARG A 38 -8.92 16.35 5.24
C ARG A 38 -9.83 15.18 5.58
N LEU A 39 -9.75 14.11 4.80
CA LEU A 39 -10.54 12.89 4.99
C LEU A 39 -9.93 11.93 6.02
N ASN A 40 -8.75 12.25 6.54
CA ASN A 40 -7.97 11.35 7.38
C ASN A 40 -7.78 9.96 6.75
N ASN A 41 -7.64 9.92 5.41
CA ASN A 41 -7.39 8.68 4.68
C ASN A 41 -5.91 8.34 4.72
N ARG A 42 -5.56 7.37 5.53
CA ARG A 42 -4.18 7.00 5.89
C ARG A 42 -3.60 5.86 5.06
N LEU A 43 -4.43 5.21 4.25
CA LEU A 43 -4.00 4.11 3.40
C LEU A 43 -4.39 4.40 1.96
N PHE A 44 -3.42 4.29 1.07
CA PHE A 44 -3.64 4.48 -0.35
C PHE A 44 -2.81 3.49 -1.17
N ALA A 45 -3.50 2.72 -1.98
CA ALA A 45 -2.91 1.78 -2.92
C ALA A 45 -3.30 2.18 -4.35
N PHE A 46 -2.34 2.15 -5.27
CA PHE A 46 -2.62 2.42 -6.67
C PHE A 46 -1.76 1.54 -7.58
N CYS A 47 -2.40 0.69 -8.36
CA CYS A 47 -1.75 -0.04 -9.47
C CYS A 47 -2.74 -0.37 -10.59
N ILE A 48 -3.95 -0.81 -10.26
CA ILE A 48 -4.96 -1.30 -11.22
C ILE A 48 -6.13 -0.32 -11.43
N GLN A 49 -6.19 0.75 -10.63
CA GLN A 49 -7.33 1.67 -10.59
C GLN A 49 -7.29 2.74 -11.70
N GLY A 50 -6.25 2.74 -12.53
CA GLY A 50 -6.12 3.77 -13.55
C GLY A 50 -5.02 3.52 -14.56
N MET A 51 -4.68 4.56 -15.31
CA MET A 51 -3.62 4.54 -16.30
C MET A 51 -2.50 5.50 -15.91
N ILE A 52 -1.27 5.13 -16.23
CA ILE A 52 -0.07 5.92 -15.94
C ILE A 52 0.59 6.30 -17.26
N ASN A 53 0.97 7.57 -17.40
CA ASN A 53 1.82 7.98 -18.50
C ASN A 53 3.17 7.25 -18.41
N PHE A 54 3.45 6.37 -19.36
CA PHE A 54 4.63 5.51 -19.32
C PHE A 54 5.95 6.31 -19.41
N ASN A 55 5.98 7.42 -20.15
CA ASN A 55 7.17 8.27 -20.20
C ASN A 55 7.43 8.96 -18.87
N PHE A 56 6.37 9.38 -18.17
CA PHE A 56 6.49 9.90 -16.80
C PHE A 56 7.03 8.82 -15.86
N LEU A 57 6.48 7.61 -15.91
CA LEU A 57 6.93 6.49 -15.06
C LEU A 57 8.43 6.19 -15.29
N LYS A 58 8.88 6.15 -16.55
CA LYS A 58 10.30 5.99 -16.89
C LYS A 58 11.16 7.13 -16.33
N LYS A 59 10.69 8.38 -16.45
CA LYS A 59 11.40 9.56 -15.96
C LYS A 59 11.62 9.52 -14.45
N ILE A 60 10.61 9.15 -13.68
CA ILE A 60 10.71 9.07 -12.21
C ILE A 60 11.37 7.78 -11.73
N LYS A 61 11.63 6.82 -12.60
CA LYS A 61 12.25 5.51 -12.33
C LYS A 61 11.57 4.72 -11.20
N LEU A 62 10.26 4.95 -11.00
CA LEU A 62 9.49 4.27 -9.97
C LEU A 62 9.24 2.82 -10.37
N LYS A 63 9.47 1.92 -9.42
CA LYS A 63 9.24 0.48 -9.54
C LYS A 63 8.56 -0.04 -8.28
N PHE A 64 7.88 -1.18 -8.40
CA PHE A 64 7.44 -1.92 -7.23
C PHE A 64 8.64 -2.42 -6.43
N ILE A 65 8.50 -2.44 -5.11
CA ILE A 65 9.53 -2.99 -4.22
C ILE A 65 9.39 -4.51 -4.23
N ASP A 66 10.49 -5.20 -4.46
CA ASP A 66 10.51 -6.66 -4.45
C ASP A 66 10.34 -7.23 -3.03
N LYS A 67 9.70 -8.39 -2.94
CA LYS A 67 9.56 -9.17 -1.71
C LYS A 67 8.83 -8.48 -0.56
N VAL A 68 8.03 -7.48 -0.85
CA VAL A 68 7.08 -6.88 0.10
C VAL A 68 5.65 -7.28 -0.27
N VAL A 69 4.75 -7.24 0.70
CA VAL A 69 3.31 -7.36 0.49
C VAL A 69 2.69 -5.97 0.57
N SER A 70 1.62 -5.73 -0.20
CA SER A 70 0.99 -4.40 -0.37
C SER A 70 1.97 -3.36 -0.95
N GLU A 71 2.80 -3.80 -1.89
CA GLU A 71 3.76 -2.98 -2.63
C GLU A 71 3.12 -1.82 -3.39
N ASP A 72 1.82 -1.93 -3.67
CA ASP A 72 0.98 -0.92 -4.30
C ASP A 72 0.76 0.32 -3.40
N TYR A 73 0.94 0.21 -2.08
CA TYR A 73 0.92 1.37 -1.18
C TYR A 73 2.12 2.29 -1.44
N HIS A 74 3.33 1.76 -1.39
CA HIS A 74 4.53 2.55 -1.71
C HIS A 74 4.45 3.12 -3.12
N PHE A 75 4.15 2.26 -4.10
CA PHE A 75 4.07 2.64 -5.50
C PHE A 75 3.06 3.77 -5.73
N GLY A 76 1.84 3.64 -5.21
CA GLY A 76 0.78 4.63 -5.35
C GLY A 76 1.12 5.96 -4.69
N ILE A 77 1.62 5.93 -3.46
CA ILE A 77 2.00 7.13 -2.71
C ILE A 77 3.09 7.91 -3.44
N ILE A 78 4.17 7.24 -3.88
CA ILE A 78 5.29 7.90 -4.56
C ILE A 78 4.91 8.35 -5.97
N LEU A 79 4.09 7.58 -6.68
CA LEU A 79 3.55 7.98 -7.98
C LEU A 79 2.80 9.32 -7.87
N PHE A 80 1.88 9.44 -6.91
CA PHE A 80 1.09 10.64 -6.70
C PHE A 80 1.93 11.79 -6.12
N TYR A 81 2.91 11.49 -5.29
CA TYR A 81 3.86 12.47 -4.78
C TYR A 81 4.69 13.13 -5.89
N LYS A 82 5.21 12.34 -6.82
CA LYS A 82 6.04 12.81 -7.95
C LYS A 82 5.22 13.36 -9.12
N ALA A 83 3.94 13.07 -9.21
CA ALA A 83 3.05 13.62 -10.23
C ALA A 83 2.85 15.11 -10.01
N GLN A 84 2.72 15.86 -11.10
CA GLN A 84 2.28 17.25 -11.06
C GLN A 84 0.76 17.34 -11.11
N TYR A 85 0.15 16.59 -12.03
CA TYR A 85 -1.29 16.56 -12.22
C TYR A 85 -1.83 15.14 -12.21
N ILE A 86 -3.06 14.99 -11.71
CA ILE A 86 -3.82 13.75 -11.67
C ILE A 86 -5.10 14.00 -12.44
N HIS A 87 -5.37 13.17 -13.45
CA HIS A 87 -6.61 13.22 -14.21
C HIS A 87 -7.63 12.28 -13.58
N ILE A 88 -8.80 12.80 -13.23
CA ILE A 88 -9.88 12.03 -12.64
C ILE A 88 -10.87 11.67 -13.74
N LEU A 89 -11.05 10.37 -13.98
CA LEU A 89 -12.02 9.85 -14.92
C LEU A 89 -13.27 9.38 -14.16
N ASN A 90 -14.38 10.06 -14.40
CA ASN A 90 -15.67 9.69 -13.80
C ASN A 90 -16.40 8.62 -14.65
N GLN A 91 -15.67 7.59 -15.07
CA GLN A 91 -16.16 6.48 -15.86
C GLN A 91 -15.74 5.16 -15.22
N LYS A 92 -16.64 4.18 -15.23
CA LYS A 92 -16.36 2.82 -14.74
C LYS A 92 -15.65 2.04 -15.86
N LEU A 93 -14.32 2.08 -15.90
CA LEU A 93 -13.50 1.45 -16.93
C LEU A 93 -12.89 0.11 -16.51
N TYR A 94 -13.02 -0.26 -15.23
CA TYR A 94 -12.39 -1.44 -14.67
C TYR A 94 -13.39 -2.27 -13.86
N THR A 95 -13.36 -3.59 -14.07
CA THR A 95 -14.14 -4.56 -13.28
C THR A 95 -13.18 -5.37 -12.43
N TYR A 96 -13.24 -5.20 -11.11
CA TYR A 96 -12.45 -5.96 -10.16
C TYR A 96 -13.12 -7.30 -9.85
N ARG A 97 -12.46 -8.42 -10.23
CA ARG A 97 -12.95 -9.76 -9.95
C ARG A 97 -12.52 -10.23 -8.56
N ILE A 98 -13.50 -10.47 -7.68
CA ILE A 98 -13.28 -11.05 -6.37
C ILE A 98 -13.39 -12.58 -6.49
N ARG A 99 -12.40 -13.29 -5.96
CA ARG A 99 -12.37 -14.77 -5.94
C ARG A 99 -12.01 -15.27 -4.55
N THR A 100 -12.49 -16.47 -4.19
CA THR A 100 -12.32 -17.09 -2.87
C THR A 100 -10.85 -17.34 -2.49
N ASN A 101 -9.97 -17.62 -3.45
CA ASN A 101 -8.54 -17.87 -3.23
C ASN A 101 -7.67 -16.66 -3.62
N SER A 102 -8.15 -15.44 -3.35
CA SER A 102 -7.36 -14.24 -3.56
C SER A 102 -6.24 -14.13 -2.52
N THR A 103 -5.12 -13.51 -2.91
CA THR A 103 -4.00 -13.20 -2.01
C THR A 103 -4.43 -12.39 -0.78
N CYS A 104 -5.48 -11.57 -0.94
CA CYS A 104 -6.07 -10.76 0.13
C CYS A 104 -7.18 -11.48 0.91
N SER A 105 -7.50 -12.75 0.58
CA SER A 105 -8.44 -13.54 1.37
C SER A 105 -7.74 -14.08 2.60
N HIS A 106 -8.18 -13.64 3.77
CA HIS A 106 -7.60 -14.05 5.07
C HIS A 106 -8.53 -15.01 5.84
N GLU A 107 -9.60 -15.49 5.19
CA GLU A 107 -10.53 -16.44 5.79
C GLU A 107 -9.97 -17.88 5.70
N GLY A 108 -9.92 -18.55 6.85
CA GLY A 108 -9.54 -19.96 6.96
C GLY A 108 -8.08 -20.23 7.33
N LYS A 109 -7.69 -21.50 7.33
CA LYS A 109 -6.32 -21.94 7.62
C LYS A 109 -5.36 -21.48 6.51
N VAL A 110 -4.28 -20.82 6.90
CA VAL A 110 -3.18 -20.49 5.97
C VAL A 110 -2.46 -21.78 5.59
N SER A 111 -2.64 -22.24 4.36
CA SER A 111 -1.98 -23.45 3.87
C SER A 111 -0.50 -23.19 3.59
N LYS A 112 0.33 -24.24 3.63
CA LYS A 112 1.75 -24.17 3.35
C LYS A 112 2.04 -23.61 1.94
N GLU A 113 1.20 -23.95 0.98
CA GLU A 113 1.28 -23.52 -0.42
C GLU A 113 1.05 -22.02 -0.59
N SER A 114 0.37 -21.38 0.39
CA SER A 114 0.15 -19.92 0.39
C SER A 114 1.32 -19.12 1.00
N ILE A 115 2.34 -19.81 1.53
CA ILE A 115 3.57 -19.19 2.06
C ILE A 115 4.53 -18.95 0.90
N LEU A 116 4.91 -17.69 0.71
CA LEU A 116 5.81 -17.30 -0.37
C LEU A 116 7.17 -18.00 -0.25
N PRO A 117 7.78 -18.41 -1.37
CA PRO A 117 9.04 -19.18 -1.34
C PRO A 117 10.15 -18.51 -0.52
N PHE A 118 10.30 -17.20 -0.62
CA PHE A 118 11.35 -16.47 0.10
C PHE A 118 11.04 -16.28 1.60
N THR A 119 9.82 -16.57 2.07
CA THR A 119 9.44 -16.54 3.49
C THR A 119 9.42 -17.93 4.15
N GLN A 120 9.74 -18.99 3.43
CA GLN A 120 9.72 -20.36 3.94
C GLN A 120 10.64 -20.58 5.15
N HIS A 121 11.81 -19.91 5.19
CA HIS A 121 12.71 -19.98 6.33
C HIS A 121 12.12 -19.31 7.58
N ILE A 122 11.30 -18.26 7.42
CA ILE A 122 10.57 -17.59 8.51
C ILE A 122 9.47 -18.50 9.02
N TYR A 123 8.73 -19.14 8.10
CA TYR A 123 7.70 -20.11 8.42
C TYR A 123 8.23 -21.24 9.31
N LYS A 124 9.43 -21.76 9.02
CA LYS A 124 10.12 -22.74 9.87
C LYS A 124 10.45 -22.17 11.25
N LYS A 125 10.97 -20.93 11.32
CA LYS A 125 11.32 -20.27 12.60
C LYS A 125 10.08 -20.02 13.47
N PHE A 126 8.92 -19.79 12.87
CA PHE A 126 7.63 -19.66 13.56
C PHE A 126 6.91 -21.01 13.73
N GLN A 127 7.65 -22.14 13.74
CA GLN A 127 7.09 -23.49 13.98
C GLN A 127 5.91 -23.82 13.05
N TYR A 128 6.03 -23.41 11.78
CA TYR A 128 5.02 -23.62 10.75
C TYR A 128 3.68 -22.89 10.99
N ASP A 129 3.68 -21.81 11.77
CA ASP A 129 2.54 -20.91 11.91
C ASP A 129 2.46 -19.97 10.70
N GLY A 130 1.49 -20.24 9.83
CA GLY A 130 1.28 -19.47 8.60
C GLY A 130 0.73 -18.07 8.86
N HIS A 131 -0.12 -17.89 9.86
CA HIS A 131 -0.67 -16.58 10.21
C HIS A 131 0.42 -15.67 10.77
N LYS A 132 1.22 -16.18 11.72
CA LYS A 132 2.35 -15.45 12.31
C LYS A 132 3.37 -15.08 11.24
N THR A 133 3.63 -15.97 10.28
CA THR A 133 4.54 -15.72 9.14
C THR A 133 4.04 -14.60 8.24
N LYS A 134 2.77 -14.63 7.84
CA LYS A 134 2.17 -13.58 7.00
C LYS A 134 2.12 -12.24 7.72
N LEU A 135 1.73 -12.23 8.99
CA LEU A 135 1.71 -11.02 9.81
C LEU A 135 3.11 -10.41 9.92
N TYR A 136 4.11 -11.22 10.26
CA TYR A 136 5.51 -10.76 10.33
C TYR A 136 5.97 -10.17 8.98
N HIS A 137 5.69 -10.86 7.87
CA HIS A 137 6.04 -10.36 6.54
C HIS A 137 5.36 -9.03 6.20
N TYR A 138 4.05 -8.88 6.55
CA TYR A 138 3.34 -7.62 6.37
C TYR A 138 3.97 -6.47 7.16
N ILE A 139 4.29 -6.70 8.43
CA ILE A 139 4.92 -5.73 9.32
C ILE A 139 6.29 -5.29 8.78
N VAL A 140 7.11 -6.26 8.37
CA VAL A 140 8.41 -5.99 7.75
C VAL A 140 8.27 -5.23 6.44
N SER A 141 7.24 -5.55 5.64
CA SER A 141 6.94 -4.81 4.42
C SER A 141 6.63 -3.35 4.70
N CYS A 142 5.87 -3.04 5.77
CA CYS A 142 5.63 -1.66 6.20
C CYS A 142 6.93 -0.91 6.51
N ILE A 143 7.86 -1.54 7.26
CA ILE A 143 9.17 -0.95 7.59
C ILE A 143 9.97 -0.66 6.31
N ILE A 144 10.03 -1.62 5.39
CA ILE A 144 10.76 -1.48 4.13
C ILE A 144 10.15 -0.36 3.27
N MET A 145 8.82 -0.31 3.18
CA MET A 145 8.12 0.74 2.44
C MET A 145 8.40 2.12 3.03
N VAL A 146 8.33 2.29 4.35
CA VAL A 146 8.66 3.56 5.02
C VAL A 146 10.08 4.01 4.72
N LYS A 147 11.07 3.10 4.81
CA LYS A 147 12.48 3.42 4.45
C LYS A 147 12.58 3.94 3.00
N ASN A 148 11.91 3.28 2.07
CA ASN A 148 11.94 3.69 0.67
C ASN A 148 11.20 5.02 0.44
N ILE A 149 10.07 5.25 1.11
CA ILE A 149 9.36 6.54 1.04
C ILE A 149 10.26 7.67 1.55
N ILE A 150 10.91 7.50 2.71
CA ILE A 150 11.83 8.51 3.27
C ILE A 150 12.92 8.82 2.26
N LYS A 151 13.57 7.81 1.70
CA LYS A 151 14.61 7.98 0.66
C LYS A 151 14.09 8.72 -0.57
N ASP A 152 12.85 8.43 -1.00
CA ASP A 152 12.24 9.06 -2.17
C ASP A 152 11.92 10.55 -1.96
N ILE A 153 11.68 10.98 -0.70
CA ILE A 153 11.31 12.36 -0.36
C ILE A 153 12.48 13.22 0.13
N GLU A 154 13.63 12.64 0.51
CA GLU A 154 14.78 13.36 1.07
C GLU A 154 15.32 14.49 0.17
N ASN A 155 15.21 14.34 -1.15
CA ASN A 155 15.76 15.28 -2.13
C ASN A 155 14.68 16.19 -2.78
N HIS A 156 13.50 16.30 -2.18
CA HIS A 156 12.39 17.05 -2.77
C HIS A 156 11.98 18.28 -1.95
N CYS A 157 11.74 19.40 -2.64
CA CYS A 157 11.50 20.72 -2.05
C CYS A 157 10.02 21.00 -1.70
N ASP A 158 9.09 20.07 -1.91
CA ASP A 158 7.67 20.30 -1.59
C ASP A 158 7.38 19.97 -0.13
N TYR A 159 7.78 20.89 0.76
CA TYR A 159 7.64 20.71 2.22
C TYR A 159 6.21 20.38 2.66
N ARG A 160 5.19 20.92 1.98
CA ARG A 160 3.79 20.69 2.34
C ARG A 160 3.35 19.26 2.03
N LYS A 161 3.66 18.74 0.84
CA LYS A 161 3.40 17.34 0.51
C LYS A 161 4.17 16.39 1.44
N VAL A 162 5.43 16.72 1.74
CA VAL A 162 6.27 15.93 2.65
C VAL A 162 5.66 15.87 4.05
N ASP A 163 5.19 16.98 4.58
CA ASP A 163 4.56 17.05 5.90
C ASP A 163 3.30 16.19 5.97
N ILE A 164 2.41 16.32 4.98
CA ILE A 164 1.19 15.50 4.89
C ILE A 164 1.54 14.02 4.78
N LEU A 165 2.51 13.68 3.92
CA LEU A 165 2.95 12.31 3.70
C LEU A 165 3.48 11.68 5.00
N LYS A 166 4.32 12.42 5.76
CA LYS A 166 4.84 11.98 7.05
C LYS A 166 3.73 11.75 8.08
N LYS A 167 2.84 12.72 8.24
CA LYS A 167 1.78 12.69 9.26
C LYS A 167 0.68 11.66 8.96
N LEU A 168 0.44 11.37 7.72
CA LEU A 168 -0.67 10.53 7.30
C LEU A 168 -0.21 9.10 6.98
N PHE A 169 0.60 8.93 5.95
CA PHE A 169 0.94 7.62 5.41
C PHE A 169 2.09 6.95 6.17
N ILE A 170 3.20 7.66 6.44
CA ILE A 170 4.32 7.10 7.19
C ILE A 170 3.89 6.79 8.62
N ALA A 171 3.18 7.70 9.27
CA ALA A 171 2.69 7.48 10.63
C ALA A 171 1.80 6.24 10.74
N GLU A 172 0.90 6.00 9.77
CA GLU A 172 0.04 4.81 9.76
C GLU A 172 0.85 3.53 9.51
N MET A 173 1.78 3.55 8.55
CA MET A 173 2.64 2.40 8.30
C MET A 173 3.51 2.07 9.53
N LEU A 174 4.06 3.07 10.23
CA LEU A 174 4.83 2.87 11.45
C LEU A 174 3.96 2.34 12.60
N LYS A 175 2.70 2.76 12.68
CA LYS A 175 1.74 2.21 13.65
C LYS A 175 1.52 0.71 13.39
N HIS A 176 1.30 0.30 12.14
CA HIS A 176 1.22 -1.13 11.80
C HIS A 176 2.54 -1.86 12.10
N ALA A 177 3.67 -1.23 11.76
CA ALA A 177 4.99 -1.80 11.99
C ALA A 177 5.34 -1.95 13.47
N SER A 178 4.71 -1.21 14.40
CA SER A 178 4.99 -1.30 15.83
C SER A 178 4.77 -2.69 16.42
N ILE A 179 3.89 -3.48 15.82
CA ILE A 179 3.60 -4.87 16.21
C ILE A 179 4.87 -5.74 16.13
N ILE A 180 5.92 -5.32 15.38
CA ILE A 180 7.21 -6.03 15.35
C ILE A 180 7.82 -6.22 16.75
N LEU A 181 7.54 -5.28 17.66
CA LEU A 181 8.07 -5.32 19.03
C LEU A 181 7.47 -6.46 19.87
N GLU A 182 6.27 -6.94 19.51
CA GLU A 182 5.56 -8.01 20.20
C GLU A 182 6.04 -9.42 19.81
N PHE A 183 6.84 -9.54 18.73
CA PHE A 183 7.37 -10.83 18.32
C PHE A 183 8.53 -11.27 19.22
N ASP A 184 8.51 -12.51 19.69
CA ASP A 184 9.59 -13.09 20.52
C ASP A 184 10.88 -13.21 19.71
N ILE A 185 10.76 -13.61 18.43
CA ILE A 185 11.89 -13.73 17.50
C ILE A 185 11.72 -12.77 16.33
N ASP A 186 12.83 -12.26 15.84
CA ASP A 186 12.90 -11.33 14.70
C ASP A 186 13.84 -11.88 13.62
N PRO A 187 13.32 -12.77 12.75
CA PRO A 187 14.13 -13.49 11.77
C PRO A 187 14.93 -12.61 10.80
N TRP A 188 14.49 -11.40 10.54
CA TRP A 188 15.13 -10.44 9.63
C TRP A 188 15.78 -9.25 10.35
N ASN A 189 15.83 -9.28 11.70
CA ASN A 189 16.41 -8.22 12.54
C ASN A 189 15.81 -6.82 12.28
N MET A 190 14.50 -6.76 12.07
CA MET A 190 13.80 -5.52 11.69
C MET A 190 13.37 -4.64 12.88
N LYS A 191 13.46 -5.16 14.12
CA LYS A 191 13.18 -4.37 15.33
C LYS A 191 14.08 -3.14 15.47
N ASN A 192 15.36 -3.29 15.12
CA ASN A 192 16.32 -2.19 15.16
C ASN A 192 16.00 -1.15 14.07
N GLU A 193 15.70 -1.61 12.86
CA GLU A 193 15.28 -0.73 11.75
C GLU A 193 14.03 0.08 12.13
N TYR A 194 13.03 -0.57 12.73
CA TYR A 194 11.83 0.11 13.21
C TYR A 194 12.14 1.20 14.25
N LYS A 195 13.05 0.92 15.22
CA LYS A 195 13.43 1.89 16.24
C LYS A 195 14.12 3.14 15.67
N ILE A 196 14.88 2.98 14.59
CA ILE A 196 15.54 4.11 13.90
C ILE A 196 14.52 4.99 13.16
N LEU A 197 13.43 4.40 12.66
CA LEU A 197 12.41 5.11 11.88
C LEU A 197 11.38 5.83 12.74
N LYS A 198 11.25 5.47 14.02
CA LYS A 198 10.32 6.06 14.98
C LYS A 198 10.82 7.39 15.53
#